data_02014ab8192581f0446019159304e7e0
#
_entry.id   02014ab8192581f0446019159304e7e0
#
_cell.length_a   1.000
_cell.length_b   1.000
_cell.length_c   1.000
_cell.angle_alpha   90.00
_cell.angle_beta   90.00
_cell.angle_gamma   90.00
#
_symmetry.space_group_name_H-M   'P 1'
#
loop_
_entity.id
_entity.type
_entity.pdbx_description
1 polymer ?
#
loop_
_entity_poly.entity_id
_entity_poly.type
_entity_poly.pdbx_seq_one_letter_code
_entity_poly.pdbx_strand_id
1 'polypeptide(L)'
;MISGSAPSRLFGPRRPLWPAVRQLAGVLLALLTVLAAGWSGFVLSERHGLALLRDDADHRLDLFASAAQGAIRRLEHIPATIQLNREVQALLLEPHHALRVSAANSYLRRLNAHLGSLAVFVLDERGIVVATSSDQAGDDSQLGEDLSFRPYFQEALSGQVGRHFAIGARTHQPGYFVSHPIRDGARVLGVATIKISLEPIEQMWEMLGAPALLADTNRVVILSSRPEWRYTTLSDPTLEQRVEMQITRLYDEQPLPRFPVPLRLADAESGDGDEDSEGSAGIDAGREVDGVLPPGLLPPEDGQRPVRTRVLVLGRALDGMDWRLMIFPDLRVVRNQAVLHSMLSAVAVGFVLLLTLFLNQRRRSMREKLEAKQLLERANAELEHKVARRTRALTETNARLRREIAEREQAER
;
A
#
# COMPACT_ATOMS: atom_id res chain seq x y z
N MET A 1 11.30 -29.08 -93.15
CA MET A 1 12.36 -28.12 -92.86
C MET A 1 11.72 -26.96 -92.11
N ILE A 2 11.93 -26.89 -90.84
CA ILE A 2 12.09 -25.68 -90.00
C ILE A 2 12.25 -26.19 -88.59
N SER A 3 13.47 -26.03 -88.14
CA SER A 3 13.96 -26.30 -86.79
C SER A 3 13.41 -25.27 -85.83
N GLY A 4 12.71 -25.71 -84.81
CA GLY A 4 12.26 -24.86 -83.67
C GLY A 4 13.10 -25.11 -82.41
N SER A 5 14.03 -24.25 -82.18
CA SER A 5 14.86 -24.22 -80.97
C SER A 5 14.01 -23.74 -79.72
N ALA A 6 13.89 -24.60 -78.73
CA ALA A 6 13.29 -24.27 -77.41
C ALA A 6 14.28 -23.48 -76.59
N PRO A 7 13.80 -22.44 -75.83
CA PRO A 7 14.66 -21.69 -74.94
C PRO A 7 14.91 -22.50 -73.63
N SER A 8 16.16 -22.65 -73.29
CA SER A 8 16.63 -23.21 -72.02
C SER A 8 16.29 -22.27 -70.84
N ARG A 9 15.41 -22.69 -69.97
CA ARG A 9 15.10 -21.99 -68.71
C ARG A 9 16.32 -22.05 -67.77
N LEU A 10 16.88 -20.88 -67.56
CA LEU A 10 17.89 -20.58 -66.53
C LEU A 10 17.29 -20.79 -65.12
N PHE A 11 17.44 -21.97 -64.55
CA PHE A 11 17.27 -22.15 -63.14
C PHE A 11 18.56 -21.69 -62.43
N GLY A 12 18.56 -20.45 -61.93
CA GLY A 12 19.60 -19.96 -61.03
C GLY A 12 19.61 -20.78 -59.72
N PRO A 13 20.76 -21.02 -59.09
CA PRO A 13 20.83 -21.79 -57.87
C PRO A 13 20.05 -21.06 -56.77
N ARG A 14 19.00 -21.72 -56.25
CA ARG A 14 18.27 -21.24 -55.05
C ARG A 14 19.27 -21.19 -53.91
N ARG A 15 19.60 -19.99 -53.43
CA ARG A 15 20.40 -19.78 -52.21
C ARG A 15 19.69 -20.48 -51.06
N PRO A 16 20.37 -21.30 -50.24
CA PRO A 16 19.72 -21.99 -49.13
C PRO A 16 19.21 -20.95 -48.12
N LEU A 17 17.90 -20.96 -47.88
CA LEU A 17 17.21 -20.05 -46.92
C LEU A 17 17.61 -20.35 -45.47
N TRP A 18 18.29 -21.45 -45.22
CA TRP A 18 18.69 -21.95 -43.89
C TRP A 18 19.51 -20.97 -43.02
N PRO A 19 20.53 -20.24 -43.53
CA PRO A 19 21.28 -19.30 -42.67
C PRO A 19 20.45 -18.09 -42.24
N ALA A 20 19.54 -17.60 -43.08
CA ALA A 20 18.66 -16.49 -42.75
C ALA A 20 17.65 -16.88 -41.67
N VAL A 21 17.07 -18.07 -41.74
CA VAL A 21 16.14 -18.58 -40.71
C VAL A 21 16.83 -18.75 -39.37
N ARG A 22 18.06 -19.22 -39.32
CA ARG A 22 18.85 -19.35 -38.08
C ARG A 22 19.20 -18.00 -37.46
N GLN A 23 19.49 -16.99 -38.25
CA GLN A 23 19.75 -15.63 -37.79
C GLN A 23 18.48 -15.01 -37.21
N LEU A 24 17.33 -15.15 -37.90
CA LEU A 24 16.04 -14.66 -37.46
C LEU A 24 15.61 -15.32 -36.14
N ALA A 25 15.78 -16.64 -36.02
CA ALA A 25 15.50 -17.38 -34.79
C ALA A 25 16.40 -16.93 -33.63
N GLY A 26 17.67 -16.64 -33.87
CA GLY A 26 18.60 -16.10 -32.87
C GLY A 26 18.21 -14.71 -32.37
N VAL A 27 17.79 -13.83 -33.25
CA VAL A 27 17.30 -12.48 -32.89
C VAL A 27 16.00 -12.59 -32.11
N LEU A 28 15.08 -13.43 -32.53
CA LEU A 28 13.81 -13.65 -31.83
C LEU A 28 14.02 -14.21 -30.40
N LEU A 29 14.94 -15.17 -30.26
CA LEU A 29 15.31 -15.71 -28.95
C LEU A 29 15.94 -14.64 -28.03
N ALA A 30 16.83 -13.81 -28.58
CA ALA A 30 17.43 -12.72 -27.83
C ALA A 30 16.37 -11.70 -27.37
N LEU A 31 15.43 -11.32 -28.24
CA LEU A 31 14.32 -10.44 -27.90
C LEU A 31 13.44 -11.03 -26.80
N LEU A 32 13.07 -12.30 -26.92
CA LEU A 32 12.29 -13.02 -25.91
C LEU A 32 13.02 -13.06 -24.55
N THR A 33 14.33 -13.26 -24.55
CA THR A 33 15.14 -13.29 -23.32
C THR A 33 15.14 -11.92 -22.64
N VAL A 34 15.26 -10.82 -23.40
CA VAL A 34 15.21 -9.45 -22.85
C VAL A 34 13.81 -9.13 -22.32
N LEU A 35 12.76 -9.51 -23.04
CA LEU A 35 11.38 -9.32 -22.57
C LEU A 35 11.08 -10.13 -21.30
N ALA A 36 11.53 -11.39 -21.25
CA ALA A 36 11.37 -12.23 -20.06
C ALA A 36 12.13 -11.67 -18.86
N ALA A 37 13.33 -11.11 -19.06
CA ALA A 37 14.10 -10.45 -18.02
C ALA A 37 13.41 -9.17 -17.50
N GLY A 38 12.87 -8.36 -18.40
CA GLY A 38 12.07 -7.18 -18.03
C GLY A 38 10.82 -7.55 -17.23
N TRP A 39 10.08 -8.56 -17.71
CA TRP A 39 8.89 -9.07 -17.03
C TRP A 39 9.21 -9.64 -15.66
N SER A 40 10.23 -10.49 -15.54
CA SER A 40 10.64 -11.06 -14.25
C SER A 40 11.11 -9.98 -13.27
N GLY A 41 11.86 -8.98 -13.75
CA GLY A 41 12.26 -7.81 -12.97
C GLY A 41 11.07 -7.00 -12.47
N PHE A 42 10.05 -6.82 -13.31
CA PHE A 42 8.80 -6.15 -12.91
C PHE A 42 8.07 -6.92 -11.80
N VAL A 43 7.76 -8.20 -12.03
CA VAL A 43 6.99 -9.03 -11.08
C VAL A 43 7.71 -9.15 -9.73
N LEU A 44 9.02 -9.38 -9.75
CA LEU A 44 9.81 -9.52 -8.53
C LEU A 44 9.85 -8.19 -7.74
N SER A 45 10.06 -7.08 -8.45
CA SER A 45 10.09 -5.75 -7.83
C SER A 45 8.72 -5.34 -7.30
N GLU A 46 7.62 -5.64 -8.02
CA GLU A 46 6.25 -5.34 -7.56
C GLU A 46 5.93 -6.13 -6.27
N ARG A 47 6.22 -7.44 -6.24
CA ARG A 47 6.00 -8.28 -5.05
C ARG A 47 6.82 -7.80 -3.85
N HIS A 48 8.08 -7.52 -4.05
CA HIS A 48 8.96 -7.04 -2.98
C HIS A 48 8.56 -5.65 -2.50
N GLY A 49 8.24 -4.73 -3.41
CA GLY A 49 7.78 -3.39 -3.09
C GLY A 49 6.43 -3.39 -2.36
N LEU A 50 5.51 -4.29 -2.73
CA LEU A 50 4.23 -4.46 -2.03
C LEU A 50 4.44 -4.97 -0.59
N ALA A 51 5.33 -5.96 -0.41
CA ALA A 51 5.66 -6.49 0.91
C ALA A 51 6.27 -5.41 1.82
N LEU A 52 7.22 -4.61 1.31
CA LEU A 52 7.83 -3.52 2.07
C LEU A 52 6.82 -2.41 2.42
N LEU A 53 5.95 -2.03 1.45
CA LEU A 53 4.92 -1.03 1.71
C LEU A 53 3.94 -1.51 2.78
N ARG A 54 3.58 -2.79 2.75
CA ARG A 54 2.69 -3.40 3.73
C ARG A 54 3.31 -3.37 5.13
N ASP A 55 4.56 -3.83 5.26
CA ASP A 55 5.28 -3.87 6.53
C ASP A 55 5.44 -2.47 7.15
N ASP A 56 5.82 -1.47 6.34
CA ASP A 56 5.89 -0.06 6.78
C ASP A 56 4.53 0.49 7.21
N ALA A 57 3.49 0.18 6.44
CA ALA A 57 2.13 0.62 6.73
C ALA A 57 1.56 -0.05 8.00
N ASP A 58 1.79 -1.34 8.20
CA ASP A 58 1.40 -2.07 9.42
C ASP A 58 2.11 -1.50 10.65
N HIS A 59 3.41 -1.22 10.54
CA HIS A 59 4.16 -0.61 11.64
C HIS A 59 3.62 0.78 12.00
N ARG A 60 3.27 1.60 11.01
CA ARG A 60 2.65 2.93 11.24
C ARG A 60 1.27 2.81 11.87
N LEU A 61 0.47 1.82 11.44
CA LEU A 61 -0.82 1.51 12.05
C LEU A 61 -0.67 1.17 13.52
N ASP A 62 0.32 0.35 13.89
CA ASP A 62 0.60 -0.03 15.28
C ASP A 62 0.95 1.16 16.15
N LEU A 63 1.84 2.02 15.66
CA LEU A 63 2.24 3.22 16.37
C LEU A 63 1.06 4.16 16.56
N PHE A 64 0.26 4.39 15.52
CA PHE A 64 -0.92 5.23 15.60
C PHE A 64 -1.97 4.65 16.54
N ALA A 65 -2.30 3.36 16.44
CA ALA A 65 -3.25 2.69 17.31
C ALA A 65 -2.83 2.80 18.78
N SER A 66 -1.56 2.56 19.08
CA SER A 66 -1.01 2.67 20.43
C SER A 66 -1.09 4.12 20.95
N ALA A 67 -0.79 5.11 20.13
CA ALA A 67 -0.86 6.53 20.49
C ALA A 67 -2.32 6.98 20.71
N ALA A 68 -3.25 6.59 19.83
CA ALA A 68 -4.67 6.89 19.95
C ALA A 68 -5.28 6.27 21.22
N GLN A 69 -4.99 5.00 21.48
CA GLN A 69 -5.39 4.31 22.70
C GLN A 69 -4.81 5.00 23.95
N GLY A 70 -3.53 5.39 23.92
CA GLY A 70 -2.88 6.11 25.01
C GLY A 70 -3.55 7.45 25.32
N ALA A 71 -3.94 8.20 24.29
CA ALA A 71 -4.64 9.47 24.45
C ALA A 71 -5.99 9.31 25.16
N ILE A 72 -6.75 8.27 24.82
CA ILE A 72 -8.05 7.99 25.42
C ILE A 72 -7.89 7.38 26.82
N ARG A 73 -7.07 6.35 26.99
CA ARG A 73 -6.87 5.64 28.27
C ARG A 73 -6.42 6.55 29.40
N ARG A 74 -5.68 7.62 29.09
CA ARG A 74 -5.25 8.62 30.08
C ARG A 74 -6.42 9.24 30.83
N LEU A 75 -7.57 9.43 30.20
CA LEU A 75 -8.74 10.08 30.76
C LEU A 75 -9.86 9.11 31.16
N GLU A 76 -9.78 7.85 30.73
CA GLU A 76 -10.82 6.83 30.90
C GLU A 76 -11.16 6.55 32.35
N HIS A 77 -10.19 6.61 33.25
CA HIS A 77 -10.38 6.31 34.67
C HIS A 77 -10.86 7.51 35.51
N ILE A 78 -10.90 8.69 34.91
CA ILE A 78 -11.26 9.90 35.65
C ILE A 78 -12.70 9.88 36.18
N PRO A 79 -13.74 9.46 35.41
CA PRO A 79 -15.10 9.41 35.94
C PRO A 79 -15.22 8.53 37.20
N ALA A 80 -14.44 7.45 37.29
CA ALA A 80 -14.43 6.59 38.48
C ALA A 80 -13.94 7.33 39.74
N THR A 81 -13.10 8.36 39.61
CA THR A 81 -12.61 9.12 40.75
C THR A 81 -13.60 10.16 41.24
N ILE A 82 -14.53 10.60 40.40
CA ILE A 82 -15.56 11.61 40.74
C ILE A 82 -16.49 11.09 41.84
N GLN A 83 -16.76 9.79 41.87
CA GLN A 83 -17.58 9.19 42.95
C GLN A 83 -17.01 9.42 44.36
N LEU A 84 -15.71 9.68 44.50
CA LEU A 84 -15.06 9.90 45.80
C LEU A 84 -15.24 11.31 46.30
N ASN A 85 -15.79 12.23 45.48
CA ASN A 85 -15.99 13.62 45.85
C ASN A 85 -17.29 13.79 46.66
N ARG A 86 -17.16 14.32 47.84
CA ARG A 86 -18.30 14.53 48.78
C ARG A 86 -19.33 15.51 48.25
N GLU A 87 -18.93 16.55 47.52
CA GLU A 87 -19.83 17.56 46.96
C GLU A 87 -20.74 16.95 45.91
N VAL A 88 -20.20 16.02 45.06
CA VAL A 88 -20.95 15.29 44.03
C VAL A 88 -21.91 14.28 44.68
N GLN A 89 -21.47 13.54 45.70
CA GLN A 89 -22.35 12.62 46.42
C GLN A 89 -23.51 13.36 47.12
N ALA A 90 -23.20 14.48 47.82
CA ALA A 90 -24.21 15.31 48.47
C ALA A 90 -25.20 15.92 47.48
N LEU A 91 -24.75 16.29 46.28
CA LEU A 91 -25.63 16.79 45.22
C LEU A 91 -26.60 15.71 44.75
N LEU A 92 -26.14 14.47 44.50
CA LEU A 92 -27.01 13.39 44.05
C LEU A 92 -28.09 12.97 45.04
N LEU A 93 -27.85 13.22 46.34
CA LEU A 93 -28.86 13.01 47.38
C LEU A 93 -29.90 14.15 47.40
N GLU A 94 -29.53 15.38 47.01
CA GLU A 94 -30.41 16.56 46.93
C GLU A 94 -30.15 17.35 45.66
N PRO A 95 -30.61 16.87 44.47
CA PRO A 95 -30.24 17.44 43.18
C PRO A 95 -30.70 18.87 42.89
N HIS A 96 -31.72 19.35 43.63
CA HIS A 96 -32.31 20.67 43.42
C HIS A 96 -31.75 21.75 44.35
N HIS A 97 -30.77 21.40 45.20
CA HIS A 97 -30.21 22.39 46.15
C HIS A 97 -29.15 23.27 45.45
N ALA A 98 -29.46 24.54 45.19
CA ALA A 98 -28.65 25.46 44.38
C ALA A 98 -27.18 25.57 44.84
N LEU A 99 -26.91 25.60 46.15
CA LEU A 99 -25.55 25.66 46.69
C LEU A 99 -24.74 24.37 46.40
N ARG A 100 -25.39 23.19 46.39
CA ARG A 100 -24.73 21.91 46.07
C ARG A 100 -24.43 21.84 44.56
N VAL A 101 -25.35 22.30 43.71
CA VAL A 101 -25.11 22.41 42.27
C VAL A 101 -23.89 23.30 42.00
N SER A 102 -23.85 24.48 42.62
CA SER A 102 -22.74 25.42 42.45
C SER A 102 -21.39 24.86 42.94
N ALA A 103 -21.38 24.16 44.09
CA ALA A 103 -20.18 23.51 44.63
C ALA A 103 -19.67 22.40 43.70
N ALA A 104 -20.56 21.51 43.25
CA ALA A 104 -20.23 20.42 42.31
C ALA A 104 -19.74 20.99 40.97
N ASN A 105 -20.42 21.97 40.38
CA ASN A 105 -19.97 22.64 39.15
C ASN A 105 -18.57 23.23 39.30
N SER A 106 -18.31 23.89 40.44
CA SER A 106 -16.98 24.47 40.69
C SER A 106 -15.89 23.41 40.82
N TYR A 107 -16.21 22.25 41.42
CA TYR A 107 -15.30 21.11 41.46
C TYR A 107 -15.05 20.55 40.04
N LEU A 108 -16.11 20.28 39.29
CA LEU A 108 -16.00 19.71 37.94
C LEU A 108 -15.23 20.65 36.98
N ARG A 109 -15.43 21.97 37.11
CA ARG A 109 -14.71 23.00 36.35
C ARG A 109 -13.21 22.97 36.62
N ARG A 110 -12.82 22.95 37.90
CA ARG A 110 -11.40 22.82 38.28
C ARG A 110 -10.80 21.52 37.77
N LEU A 111 -11.54 20.40 37.90
CA LEU A 111 -11.12 19.10 37.39
C LEU A 111 -10.90 19.17 35.88
N ASN A 112 -11.89 19.69 35.13
CA ASN A 112 -11.80 19.79 33.68
C ASN A 112 -10.65 20.66 33.19
N ALA A 113 -10.37 21.75 33.88
CA ALA A 113 -9.24 22.65 33.56
C ALA A 113 -7.87 21.94 33.66
N HIS A 114 -7.73 20.94 34.52
CA HIS A 114 -6.52 20.14 34.63
C HIS A 114 -6.45 19.00 33.60
N LEU A 115 -7.60 18.48 33.17
CA LEU A 115 -7.68 17.35 32.27
C LEU A 115 -7.58 17.75 30.79
N GLY A 116 -8.03 18.95 30.45
CA GLY A 116 -8.16 19.41 29.07
C GLY A 116 -9.20 18.62 28.28
N SER A 117 -10.22 18.06 28.99
CA SER A 117 -11.34 17.39 28.31
C SER A 117 -12.37 18.39 27.82
N LEU A 118 -13.26 17.98 26.90
CA LEU A 118 -14.32 18.90 26.39
C LEU A 118 -15.33 19.23 27.43
N ALA A 119 -15.74 18.24 28.24
CA ALA A 119 -16.68 18.46 29.36
C ALA A 119 -16.58 17.33 30.38
N VAL A 120 -16.91 17.62 31.63
CA VAL A 120 -17.17 16.65 32.69
C VAL A 120 -18.52 16.99 33.30
N PHE A 121 -19.40 16.00 33.40
CA PHE A 121 -20.73 16.21 33.94
C PHE A 121 -21.24 15.02 34.75
N VAL A 122 -22.25 15.24 35.57
CA VAL A 122 -22.88 14.26 36.44
C VAL A 122 -24.37 14.20 36.11
N LEU A 123 -24.89 12.99 35.94
CA LEU A 123 -26.30 12.71 35.72
C LEU A 123 -26.90 12.06 36.96
N ASP A 124 -28.15 12.35 37.25
CA ASP A 124 -28.93 11.65 38.27
C ASP A 124 -29.38 10.26 37.76
N GLU A 125 -30.11 9.51 38.58
CA GLU A 125 -30.63 8.18 38.24
C GLU A 125 -31.64 8.18 37.08
N ARG A 126 -32.16 9.36 36.68
CA ARG A 126 -33.10 9.55 35.57
C ARG A 126 -32.39 9.92 34.26
N GLY A 127 -31.11 10.20 34.31
CA GLY A 127 -30.34 10.65 33.14
C GLY A 127 -30.37 12.18 32.92
N ILE A 128 -30.81 12.93 33.92
CA ILE A 128 -30.78 14.40 33.86
C ILE A 128 -29.44 14.94 34.35
N VAL A 129 -28.82 15.83 33.60
CA VAL A 129 -27.56 16.46 33.98
C VAL A 129 -27.77 17.39 35.17
N VAL A 130 -27.26 17.05 36.36
CA VAL A 130 -27.39 17.80 37.61
C VAL A 130 -26.17 18.65 37.95
N ALA A 131 -25.01 18.37 37.34
CA ALA A 131 -23.81 19.21 37.45
C ALA A 131 -22.95 19.08 36.18
N THR A 132 -22.25 20.16 35.81
CA THR A 132 -21.38 20.19 34.64
C THR A 132 -20.20 21.14 34.83
N SER A 133 -19.08 20.84 34.18
CA SER A 133 -17.91 21.73 34.10
C SER A 133 -18.15 22.94 33.19
N SER A 134 -19.14 22.88 32.30
CA SER A 134 -19.53 23.93 31.35
C SER A 134 -20.82 24.61 31.82
N ASP A 135 -20.74 25.31 32.96
CA ASP A 135 -21.92 25.98 33.58
C ASP A 135 -21.98 27.48 33.28
N GLN A 136 -21.13 28.00 32.39
CA GLN A 136 -21.21 29.39 32.00
C GLN A 136 -22.57 29.67 31.35
N ALA A 137 -23.25 30.69 31.83
CA ALA A 137 -24.57 31.12 31.37
C ALA A 137 -24.53 31.48 29.87
N GLY A 138 -24.90 30.53 29.04
CA GLY A 138 -24.93 30.59 27.59
C GLY A 138 -25.56 29.31 27.01
N ASP A 139 -25.80 29.31 25.72
CA ASP A 139 -26.48 28.21 24.99
C ASP A 139 -25.75 26.84 25.09
N ASP A 140 -24.51 26.80 25.61
CA ASP A 140 -23.69 25.60 25.70
C ASP A 140 -23.78 24.83 27.04
N SER A 141 -24.55 25.33 28.03
CA SER A 141 -24.70 24.62 29.29
C SER A 141 -25.57 23.36 29.12
N GLN A 142 -25.02 22.21 29.49
CA GLN A 142 -25.74 20.93 29.48
C GLN A 142 -26.61 20.71 30.73
N LEU A 143 -26.59 21.64 31.70
CA LEU A 143 -27.33 21.52 32.95
C LEU A 143 -28.84 21.37 32.68
N GLY A 144 -29.47 20.36 33.26
CA GLY A 144 -30.88 20.03 33.05
C GLY A 144 -31.20 19.29 31.79
N GLU A 145 -30.22 18.95 30.97
CA GLU A 145 -30.41 18.14 29.74
C GLU A 145 -30.74 16.68 30.10
N ASP A 146 -31.72 16.10 29.39
CA ASP A 146 -32.05 14.70 29.50
C ASP A 146 -31.18 13.88 28.50
N LEU A 147 -30.31 13.04 29.05
CA LEU A 147 -29.41 12.15 28.31
C LEU A 147 -29.69 10.67 28.65
N SER A 148 -30.89 10.37 29.18
CA SER A 148 -31.29 9.02 29.57
C SER A 148 -31.26 7.99 28.44
N PHE A 149 -31.41 8.45 27.20
CA PHE A 149 -31.39 7.61 25.99
C PHE A 149 -29.98 7.28 25.51
N ARG A 150 -28.93 7.87 26.08
CA ARG A 150 -27.54 7.67 25.66
C ARG A 150 -27.02 6.32 26.17
N PRO A 151 -26.39 5.48 25.29
CA PRO A 151 -25.89 4.17 25.68
C PRO A 151 -24.87 4.25 26.82
N TYR A 152 -23.95 5.22 26.80
CA TYR A 152 -22.96 5.38 27.87
C TYR A 152 -23.60 5.63 29.25
N PHE A 153 -24.76 6.29 29.30
CA PHE A 153 -25.51 6.47 30.54
C PHE A 153 -26.19 5.15 30.98
N GLN A 154 -26.86 4.46 30.07
CA GLN A 154 -27.58 3.23 30.38
C GLN A 154 -26.66 2.12 30.88
N GLU A 155 -25.48 1.96 30.24
CA GLU A 155 -24.46 1.02 30.69
C GLU A 155 -23.96 1.38 32.08
N ALA A 156 -23.66 2.67 32.33
CA ALA A 156 -23.16 3.09 33.64
C ALA A 156 -24.26 2.95 34.71
N LEU A 157 -25.51 3.21 34.39
CA LEU A 157 -26.63 3.01 35.33
C LEU A 157 -26.82 1.51 35.66
N SER A 158 -26.54 0.60 34.71
CA SER A 158 -26.52 -0.85 34.98
C SER A 158 -25.33 -1.31 35.83
N GLY A 159 -24.40 -0.40 36.10
CA GLY A 159 -23.23 -0.65 36.94
C GLY A 159 -21.96 -1.01 36.17
N GLN A 160 -21.96 -0.92 34.85
CA GLN A 160 -20.83 -1.13 33.98
C GLN A 160 -20.13 0.20 33.66
N VAL A 161 -19.06 0.17 32.89
CA VAL A 161 -18.41 1.39 32.37
C VAL A 161 -18.91 1.61 30.95
N GLY A 162 -19.62 2.72 30.74
CA GLY A 162 -20.12 3.09 29.42
C GLY A 162 -19.03 3.78 28.60
N ARG A 163 -18.86 3.35 27.34
CA ARG A 163 -17.84 3.84 26.43
C ARG A 163 -18.40 3.98 25.02
N HIS A 164 -18.74 5.19 24.61
CA HIS A 164 -19.34 5.40 23.29
C HIS A 164 -18.82 6.66 22.61
N PHE A 165 -18.66 6.58 21.29
CA PHE A 165 -18.60 7.78 20.48
C PHE A 165 -20.01 8.38 20.39
N ALA A 166 -20.11 9.69 20.48
CA ALA A 166 -21.33 10.40 20.18
C ALA A 166 -21.07 11.84 19.75
N ILE A 167 -21.99 12.40 18.99
CA ILE A 167 -22.10 13.84 18.78
C ILE A 167 -22.89 14.44 19.94
N GLY A 168 -22.35 15.48 20.57
CA GLY A 168 -23.03 16.14 21.69
C GLY A 168 -24.37 16.73 21.25
N ALA A 169 -25.45 16.42 21.97
CA ALA A 169 -26.80 16.79 21.57
C ALA A 169 -26.99 18.32 21.45
N ARG A 170 -26.30 19.11 22.26
CA ARG A 170 -26.40 20.58 22.25
C ARG A 170 -25.18 21.22 21.56
N THR A 171 -23.98 20.75 21.83
CA THR A 171 -22.74 21.34 21.27
C THR A 171 -22.45 20.94 19.83
N HIS A 172 -23.14 19.92 19.31
CA HIS A 172 -22.90 19.32 17.98
C HIS A 172 -21.43 18.93 17.72
N GLN A 173 -20.62 18.87 18.80
CA GLN A 173 -19.22 18.49 18.72
C GLN A 173 -19.07 16.98 18.95
N PRO A 174 -18.33 16.29 18.08
CA PRO A 174 -18.01 14.88 18.29
C PRO A 174 -17.10 14.71 19.51
N GLY A 175 -17.26 13.59 20.19
CA GLY A 175 -16.43 13.24 21.34
C GLY A 175 -16.56 11.78 21.70
N TYR A 176 -15.60 11.31 22.50
CA TYR A 176 -15.66 10.01 23.12
C TYR A 176 -16.13 10.19 24.57
N PHE A 177 -17.24 9.53 24.87
CA PHE A 177 -17.87 9.63 26.19
C PHE A 177 -17.51 8.40 27.01
N VAL A 178 -16.97 8.62 28.21
CA VAL A 178 -16.70 7.58 29.19
C VAL A 178 -17.50 7.87 30.44
N SER A 179 -18.30 6.91 30.87
CA SER A 179 -19.22 7.05 31.99
C SER A 179 -18.95 5.99 33.05
N HIS A 180 -19.05 6.38 34.31
CA HIS A 180 -18.87 5.52 35.48
C HIS A 180 -20.03 5.67 36.48
N PRO A 181 -20.54 4.58 37.07
CA PRO A 181 -21.58 4.69 38.09
C PRO A 181 -21.02 5.35 39.36
N ILE A 182 -21.81 6.25 39.95
CA ILE A 182 -21.59 6.78 41.28
C ILE A 182 -22.48 6.00 42.24
N ARG A 183 -21.87 5.35 43.23
CA ARG A 183 -22.58 4.41 44.11
C ARG A 183 -22.59 4.85 45.55
N ASP A 184 -23.67 4.51 46.24
CA ASP A 184 -23.74 4.45 47.68
C ASP A 184 -24.08 3.02 48.09
N GLY A 185 -23.07 2.29 48.56
CA GLY A 185 -23.18 0.86 48.74
C GLY A 185 -23.49 0.10 47.45
N ALA A 186 -24.61 -0.61 47.40
CA ALA A 186 -25.05 -1.35 46.23
C ALA A 186 -25.90 -0.51 45.26
N ARG A 187 -26.39 0.69 45.68
CA ARG A 187 -27.26 1.52 44.87
C ARG A 187 -26.46 2.48 44.02
N VAL A 188 -26.82 2.59 42.72
CA VAL A 188 -26.32 3.63 41.84
C VAL A 188 -27.14 4.87 42.07
N LEU A 189 -26.48 5.97 42.53
CA LEU A 189 -27.10 7.27 42.77
C LEU A 189 -27.15 8.13 41.51
N GLY A 190 -26.24 7.88 40.58
CA GLY A 190 -26.09 8.63 39.36
C GLY A 190 -24.86 8.19 38.57
N VAL A 191 -24.52 8.94 37.55
CA VAL A 191 -23.45 8.63 36.62
C VAL A 191 -22.52 9.81 36.43
N ALA A 192 -21.22 9.60 36.55
CA ALA A 192 -20.20 10.58 36.19
C ALA A 192 -19.73 10.31 34.75
N THR A 193 -19.69 11.35 33.92
CA THR A 193 -19.30 11.23 32.51
C THR A 193 -18.25 12.28 32.16
N ILE A 194 -17.25 11.86 31.38
CA ILE A 194 -16.27 12.72 30.75
C ILE A 194 -16.44 12.68 29.23
N LYS A 195 -16.42 13.82 28.57
CA LYS A 195 -16.36 13.96 27.12
C LYS A 195 -14.94 14.25 26.70
N ILE A 196 -14.29 13.32 26.04
CA ILE A 196 -12.89 13.38 25.59
C ILE A 196 -12.84 13.93 24.19
N SER A 197 -11.94 14.88 23.91
CA SER A 197 -11.67 15.37 22.55
C SER A 197 -10.97 14.30 21.71
N LEU A 198 -11.39 14.17 20.47
CA LEU A 198 -10.75 13.32 19.47
C LEU A 198 -9.75 14.10 18.60
N GLU A 199 -9.65 15.41 18.79
CA GLU A 199 -8.73 16.29 18.06
C GLU A 199 -7.25 15.82 18.14
N PRO A 200 -6.71 15.34 19.28
CA PRO A 200 -5.36 14.83 19.33
C PRO A 200 -5.14 13.64 18.41
N ILE A 201 -6.16 12.81 18.16
CA ILE A 201 -6.11 11.71 17.23
C ILE A 201 -6.12 12.24 15.79
N GLU A 202 -6.92 13.26 15.49
CA GLU A 202 -6.94 13.91 14.18
C GLU A 202 -5.60 14.55 13.81
N GLN A 203 -4.91 15.14 14.75
CA GLN A 203 -3.58 15.73 14.54
C GLN A 203 -2.49 14.70 14.21
N MET A 204 -2.72 13.43 14.51
CA MET A 204 -1.75 12.35 14.23
C MET A 204 -1.90 11.72 12.84
N TRP A 205 -2.89 12.13 12.01
CA TRP A 205 -3.08 11.53 10.68
C TRP A 205 -1.85 11.59 9.78
N GLU A 206 -1.04 12.64 9.90
CA GLU A 206 0.19 12.79 9.11
C GLU A 206 1.20 11.65 9.36
N MET A 207 1.19 11.03 10.53
CA MET A 207 2.07 9.91 10.87
C MET A 207 1.81 8.68 9.99
N LEU A 208 0.59 8.51 9.49
CA LEU A 208 0.21 7.37 8.67
C LEU A 208 0.73 7.48 7.23
N GLY A 209 0.97 8.71 6.74
CA GLY A 209 1.49 8.96 5.40
C GLY A 209 0.58 8.49 4.27
N ALA A 210 -0.68 8.18 4.58
CA ALA A 210 -1.71 7.73 3.65
C ALA A 210 -3.08 8.18 4.15
N PRO A 211 -4.09 8.30 3.27
CA PRO A 211 -5.46 8.53 3.70
C PRO A 211 -5.89 7.47 4.70
N ALA A 212 -6.59 7.91 5.75
CA ALA A 212 -6.99 7.04 6.84
C ALA A 212 -8.38 7.39 7.37
N LEU A 213 -9.02 6.43 7.98
CA LEU A 213 -10.29 6.59 8.66
C LEU A 213 -10.34 5.75 9.94
N LEU A 214 -11.17 6.17 10.88
CA LEU A 214 -11.53 5.45 12.09
C LEU A 214 -13.05 5.23 12.08
N ALA A 215 -13.47 3.99 12.12
CA ALA A 215 -14.87 3.61 12.19
C ALA A 215 -15.19 3.03 13.56
N ASP A 216 -16.41 3.26 14.02
CA ASP A 216 -16.91 2.73 15.28
C ASP A 216 -17.57 1.34 15.13
N THR A 217 -18.17 0.85 16.21
CA THR A 217 -18.88 -0.43 16.29
C THR A 217 -20.01 -0.56 15.25
N ASN A 218 -20.66 0.56 14.93
CA ASN A 218 -21.74 0.62 13.93
C ASN A 218 -21.21 0.72 12.49
N ARG A 219 -19.87 0.63 12.32
CA ARG A 219 -19.19 0.78 11.02
C ARG A 219 -19.39 2.16 10.39
N VAL A 220 -19.66 3.17 11.21
CA VAL A 220 -19.72 4.57 10.81
C VAL A 220 -18.34 5.20 10.96
N VAL A 221 -17.89 5.90 9.93
CA VAL A 221 -16.62 6.63 9.96
C VAL A 221 -16.76 7.84 10.88
N ILE A 222 -16.17 7.77 12.06
CA ILE A 222 -16.25 8.83 13.10
C ILE A 222 -15.15 9.87 12.93
N LEU A 223 -13.97 9.44 12.46
CA LEU A 223 -12.84 10.32 12.16
C LEU A 223 -12.22 9.93 10.83
N SER A 224 -11.68 10.91 10.12
CA SER A 224 -10.95 10.64 8.89
C SER A 224 -9.95 11.76 8.59
N SER A 225 -8.83 11.40 7.97
CA SER A 225 -7.90 12.35 7.35
C SER A 225 -8.51 13.10 6.16
N ARG A 226 -9.65 12.61 5.64
CA ARG A 226 -10.45 13.24 4.58
C ARG A 226 -11.81 13.63 5.12
N PRO A 227 -12.13 14.93 5.18
CA PRO A 227 -13.41 15.41 5.73
C PRO A 227 -14.65 14.79 5.07
N GLU A 228 -14.60 14.55 3.76
CA GLU A 228 -15.69 13.97 2.96
C GLU A 228 -16.01 12.50 3.30
N TRP A 229 -15.13 11.81 4.02
CA TRP A 229 -15.37 10.43 4.46
C TRP A 229 -16.07 10.35 5.81
N ARG A 230 -16.07 11.46 6.56
CA ARG A 230 -16.65 11.51 7.90
C ARG A 230 -18.16 11.29 7.84
N TYR A 231 -18.69 10.53 8.77
CA TYR A 231 -20.12 10.14 8.87
C TYR A 231 -20.62 9.34 7.66
N THR A 232 -19.73 8.63 6.95
CA THR A 232 -20.14 7.62 5.97
C THR A 232 -20.21 6.23 6.62
N THR A 233 -21.02 5.33 6.07
CA THR A 233 -21.14 3.95 6.55
C THR A 233 -20.32 2.99 5.69
N LEU A 234 -19.47 2.18 6.31
CA LEU A 234 -18.64 1.19 5.61
C LEU A 234 -19.46 0.01 5.09
N SER A 235 -20.59 -0.29 5.72
CA SER A 235 -21.58 -1.29 5.28
C SER A 235 -22.98 -0.76 5.49
N ASP A 236 -23.96 -1.32 4.77
CA ASP A 236 -25.36 -0.94 4.98
C ASP A 236 -25.81 -1.43 6.37
N PRO A 237 -26.20 -0.52 7.28
CA PRO A 237 -26.66 -0.92 8.61
C PRO A 237 -27.97 -1.69 8.50
N THR A 238 -28.15 -2.70 9.36
CA THR A 238 -29.40 -3.44 9.49
C THR A 238 -30.53 -2.52 9.94
N LEU A 239 -31.78 -2.97 9.79
CA LEU A 239 -32.94 -2.19 10.26
C LEU A 239 -32.83 -1.93 11.78
N GLU A 240 -32.40 -2.92 12.56
CA GLU A 240 -32.23 -2.84 13.99
C GLU A 240 -31.16 -1.81 14.35
N GLN A 241 -29.98 -1.87 13.73
CA GLN A 241 -28.92 -0.88 13.92
C GLN A 241 -29.36 0.54 13.58
N ARG A 242 -30.16 0.73 12.51
CA ARG A 242 -30.69 2.06 12.16
C ARG A 242 -31.61 2.60 13.23
N VAL A 243 -32.52 1.77 13.73
CA VAL A 243 -33.45 2.13 14.79
C VAL A 243 -32.69 2.48 16.06
N GLU A 244 -31.72 1.67 16.44
CA GLU A 244 -30.86 1.91 17.62
C GLU A 244 -30.08 3.22 17.50
N MET A 245 -29.38 3.44 16.38
CA MET A 245 -28.67 4.70 16.12
C MET A 245 -29.57 5.93 16.19
N GLN A 246 -30.83 5.79 15.72
CA GLN A 246 -31.80 6.88 15.73
C GLN A 246 -32.35 7.14 17.15
N ILE A 247 -32.66 6.10 17.91
CA ILE A 247 -33.13 6.23 19.31
C ILE A 247 -32.02 6.82 20.19
N THR A 248 -30.82 6.32 20.06
CA THR A 248 -29.66 6.73 20.85
C THR A 248 -29.04 8.06 20.41
N ARG A 249 -29.43 8.59 19.23
CA ARG A 249 -28.94 9.84 18.63
C ARG A 249 -27.40 9.94 18.63
N LEU A 250 -26.70 8.86 18.41
CA LEU A 250 -25.23 8.84 18.48
C LEU A 250 -24.56 9.81 17.50
N TYR A 251 -25.13 9.91 16.30
CA TYR A 251 -24.62 10.77 15.22
C TYR A 251 -25.44 12.05 15.03
N ASP A 252 -26.29 12.38 16.01
CA ASP A 252 -27.24 13.48 15.91
C ASP A 252 -28.15 13.31 14.67
N GLU A 253 -28.40 14.38 13.92
CA GLU A 253 -29.19 14.32 12.66
C GLU A 253 -28.29 14.22 11.41
N GLN A 254 -27.01 13.81 11.58
CA GLN A 254 -26.10 13.69 10.45
C GLN A 254 -26.59 12.64 9.44
N PRO A 255 -26.62 12.97 8.15
CA PRO A 255 -26.83 11.96 7.12
C PRO A 255 -25.69 10.96 7.15
N LEU A 256 -26.02 9.67 7.03
CA LEU A 256 -25.04 8.58 7.00
C LEU A 256 -25.00 7.95 5.60
N PRO A 257 -24.43 8.61 4.59
CA PRO A 257 -24.32 8.04 3.26
C PRO A 257 -23.34 6.87 3.26
N ARG A 258 -23.46 6.01 2.26
CA ARG A 258 -22.54 4.90 2.09
C ARG A 258 -21.13 5.41 1.73
N PHE A 259 -20.12 4.79 2.33
CA PHE A 259 -18.73 5.05 1.97
C PHE A 259 -18.49 4.77 0.48
N PRO A 260 -17.80 5.64 -0.25
CA PRO A 260 -17.72 5.56 -1.72
C PRO A 260 -16.99 4.32 -2.24
N VAL A 261 -16.25 3.63 -1.37
CA VAL A 261 -15.51 2.42 -1.73
C VAL A 261 -16.29 1.20 -1.22
N PRO A 262 -16.64 0.23 -2.08
CA PRO A 262 -17.29 -1.00 -1.64
C PRO A 262 -16.27 -1.87 -0.89
N LEU A 263 -16.21 -1.72 0.41
CA LEU A 263 -15.47 -2.61 1.31
C LEU A 263 -16.43 -3.75 1.67
N ARG A 264 -16.09 -4.99 1.28
CA ARG A 264 -16.78 -6.16 1.81
C ARG A 264 -16.19 -6.45 3.20
N LEU A 265 -16.90 -6.04 4.22
CA LEU A 265 -16.64 -6.45 5.59
C LEU A 265 -17.24 -7.84 5.75
N ALA A 266 -16.41 -8.86 5.98
CA ALA A 266 -16.90 -10.18 6.32
C ALA A 266 -17.62 -10.08 7.69
N ASP A 267 -18.89 -10.43 7.71
CA ASP A 267 -19.65 -10.51 8.95
C ASP A 267 -19.16 -11.73 9.74
N ALA A 268 -18.88 -11.53 11.03
CA ALA A 268 -18.37 -12.59 11.92
C ALA A 268 -19.35 -13.75 12.16
N GLU A 269 -20.55 -13.69 11.58
CA GLU A 269 -21.63 -14.66 11.85
C GLU A 269 -21.92 -15.67 10.73
N SER A 270 -21.36 -15.51 9.53
CA SER A 270 -21.53 -16.48 8.45
C SER A 270 -20.31 -17.35 8.29
N GLY A 271 -20.20 -18.35 9.16
CA GLY A 271 -19.26 -19.46 9.01
C GLY A 271 -19.74 -20.46 7.96
N ASP A 272 -19.85 -20.07 6.71
CA ASP A 272 -20.03 -21.00 5.61
C ASP A 272 -19.01 -20.66 4.51
N GLY A 273 -18.03 -21.58 4.42
CA GLY A 273 -16.86 -21.38 3.55
C GLY A 273 -17.20 -21.66 2.10
N ASP A 274 -17.15 -20.64 1.28
CA ASP A 274 -16.90 -20.76 -0.14
C ASP A 274 -15.50 -20.18 -0.45
N GLU A 275 -14.52 -21.07 -0.59
CA GLU A 275 -13.11 -20.76 -0.85
C GLU A 275 -12.79 -20.29 -2.29
N ASP A 276 -13.79 -20.09 -3.16
CA ASP A 276 -13.60 -19.82 -4.58
C ASP A 276 -14.02 -18.40 -5.01
N SER A 277 -13.41 -17.34 -4.44
CA SER A 277 -13.49 -16.01 -5.06
C SER A 277 -12.18 -15.22 -4.91
N GLU A 278 -11.24 -15.50 -5.80
CA GLU A 278 -10.08 -14.65 -6.05
C GLU A 278 -10.55 -13.24 -6.47
N GLY A 279 -10.40 -12.26 -5.58
CA GLY A 279 -10.55 -10.83 -5.90
C GLY A 279 -11.40 -9.97 -4.96
N SER A 280 -11.92 -10.51 -3.87
CA SER A 280 -12.70 -9.75 -2.89
C SER A 280 -11.94 -9.64 -1.56
N ALA A 281 -11.60 -8.41 -1.15
CA ALA A 281 -11.07 -8.16 0.18
C ALA A 281 -12.14 -8.45 1.23
N GLY A 282 -12.09 -9.63 1.85
CA GLY A 282 -12.91 -10.01 3.00
C GLY A 282 -12.31 -9.41 4.28
N ILE A 283 -13.15 -8.76 5.08
CA ILE A 283 -12.77 -8.22 6.38
C ILE A 283 -13.37 -9.15 7.43
N ASP A 284 -12.53 -9.90 8.10
CA ASP A 284 -12.92 -10.77 9.21
C ASP A 284 -12.89 -9.99 10.53
N ALA A 285 -13.90 -10.16 11.39
CA ALA A 285 -13.95 -9.49 12.69
C ALA A 285 -12.80 -10.02 13.58
N GLY A 286 -11.78 -9.19 13.81
CA GLY A 286 -10.59 -9.52 14.58
C GLY A 286 -9.35 -9.85 13.76
N ARG A 287 -9.45 -9.95 12.43
CA ARG A 287 -8.31 -10.04 11.51
C ARG A 287 -8.05 -8.72 10.80
N GLU A 288 -6.80 -8.48 10.48
CA GLU A 288 -6.34 -7.36 9.68
C GLU A 288 -7.06 -7.35 8.32
N VAL A 289 -7.61 -6.18 7.95
CA VAL A 289 -8.14 -5.97 6.60
C VAL A 289 -6.96 -5.90 5.66
N ASP A 290 -6.92 -6.80 4.72
CA ASP A 290 -5.88 -6.81 3.70
C ASP A 290 -6.52 -6.98 2.32
N GLY A 291 -6.22 -6.06 1.42
CA GLY A 291 -6.73 -6.13 0.07
C GLY A 291 -6.22 -5.02 -0.82
N VAL A 292 -6.29 -5.24 -2.12
CA VAL A 292 -5.96 -4.25 -3.13
C VAL A 292 -7.24 -3.80 -3.83
N LEU A 293 -7.60 -2.52 -3.67
CA LEU A 293 -8.74 -1.94 -4.35
C LEU A 293 -8.40 -1.64 -5.82
N PRO A 294 -9.35 -1.87 -6.74
CA PRO A 294 -9.19 -1.49 -8.13
C PRO A 294 -9.08 0.03 -8.30
N PRO A 295 -8.47 0.50 -9.39
CA PRO A 295 -8.26 1.92 -9.63
C PRO A 295 -9.57 2.68 -9.82
N GLY A 296 -9.66 3.90 -9.30
CA GLY A 296 -10.78 4.82 -9.52
C GLY A 296 -11.87 4.81 -8.46
N LEU A 297 -11.75 3.99 -7.40
CA LEU A 297 -12.74 3.92 -6.32
C LEU A 297 -12.56 4.99 -5.23
N LEU A 298 -11.33 5.48 -5.03
CA LEU A 298 -11.13 6.59 -4.10
C LEU A 298 -11.46 7.92 -4.80
N PRO A 299 -12.29 8.78 -4.19
CA PRO A 299 -12.55 10.10 -4.73
C PRO A 299 -11.24 10.91 -4.82
N PRO A 300 -11.10 11.79 -5.82
CA PRO A 300 -9.94 12.66 -5.95
C PRO A 300 -9.88 13.63 -4.77
N GLU A 301 -8.67 13.99 -4.35
CA GLU A 301 -8.46 15.18 -3.53
C GLU A 301 -8.90 16.42 -4.33
N ASP A 302 -9.42 17.45 -3.64
CA ASP A 302 -9.96 18.67 -4.24
C ASP A 302 -9.19 19.15 -5.48
N GLY A 303 -9.87 19.14 -6.63
CA GLY A 303 -9.37 19.63 -7.91
C GLY A 303 -8.44 18.70 -8.68
N GLN A 304 -8.13 17.49 -8.20
CA GLN A 304 -7.31 16.51 -8.92
C GLN A 304 -8.19 15.49 -9.70
N ARG A 305 -7.63 14.96 -10.80
CA ARG A 305 -8.28 13.91 -11.58
C ARG A 305 -8.41 12.63 -10.75
N PRO A 306 -9.47 11.82 -10.94
CA PRO A 306 -9.67 10.58 -10.20
C PRO A 306 -8.42 9.70 -10.28
N VAL A 307 -7.96 9.27 -9.12
CA VAL A 307 -6.76 8.46 -8.96
C VAL A 307 -7.01 7.09 -9.58
N ARG A 308 -6.49 6.85 -10.80
CA ARG A 308 -6.59 5.56 -11.51
C ARG A 308 -5.60 4.51 -10.96
N THR A 309 -5.18 4.59 -9.73
CA THR A 309 -4.22 3.68 -9.14
C THR A 309 -4.88 2.69 -8.20
N ARG A 310 -4.25 1.51 -8.12
CA ARG A 310 -4.58 0.52 -7.09
C ARG A 310 -4.17 1.09 -5.73
N VAL A 311 -4.98 0.81 -4.73
CA VAL A 311 -4.76 1.23 -3.35
C VAL A 311 -4.74 -0.01 -2.48
N LEU A 312 -3.74 -0.12 -1.62
CA LEU A 312 -3.68 -1.14 -0.59
C LEU A 312 -4.64 -0.71 0.53
N VAL A 313 -5.40 -1.63 1.10
CA VAL A 313 -6.25 -1.38 2.27
C VAL A 313 -5.71 -2.21 3.41
N LEU A 314 -5.39 -1.56 4.51
CA LEU A 314 -5.00 -2.22 5.74
C LEU A 314 -5.88 -1.70 6.87
N GLY A 315 -6.28 -2.57 7.78
CA GLY A 315 -7.12 -2.19 8.91
C GLY A 315 -6.78 -2.97 10.16
N ARG A 316 -6.91 -2.30 11.30
CA ARG A 316 -6.65 -2.84 12.62
C ARG A 316 -7.75 -2.44 13.60
N ALA A 317 -8.17 -3.36 14.46
CA ALA A 317 -9.03 -3.04 15.59
C ALA A 317 -8.22 -2.33 16.69
N LEU A 318 -8.82 -1.38 17.37
CA LEU A 318 -8.26 -0.74 18.56
C LEU A 318 -8.66 -1.56 19.79
N ASP A 319 -7.68 -2.07 20.54
CA ASP A 319 -7.93 -2.88 21.72
C ASP A 319 -8.72 -2.12 22.80
N GLY A 320 -9.77 -2.75 23.30
CA GLY A 320 -10.64 -2.18 24.34
C GLY A 320 -11.64 -1.12 23.84
N MET A 321 -11.66 -0.88 22.57
CA MET A 321 -12.67 -0.09 21.86
C MET A 321 -13.04 -0.87 20.60
N ASP A 322 -14.32 -1.11 20.34
CA ASP A 322 -14.74 -1.82 19.13
C ASP A 322 -14.60 -0.92 17.88
N TRP A 323 -13.52 -0.16 17.83
CA TRP A 323 -13.19 0.75 16.75
C TRP A 323 -12.21 0.13 15.78
N ARG A 324 -12.32 0.51 14.52
CA ARG A 324 -11.45 0.00 13.46
C ARG A 324 -10.75 1.14 12.74
N LEU A 325 -9.43 1.14 12.82
CA LEU A 325 -8.56 2.03 12.08
C LEU A 325 -8.26 1.41 10.71
N MET A 326 -8.41 2.18 9.62
CA MET A 326 -8.09 1.74 8.27
C MET A 326 -7.24 2.79 7.57
N ILE A 327 -6.27 2.33 6.76
CA ILE A 327 -5.42 3.18 5.90
C ILE A 327 -5.46 2.71 4.47
N PHE A 328 -5.18 3.65 3.54
CA PHE A 328 -5.30 3.46 2.10
C PHE A 328 -4.01 3.91 1.37
N PRO A 329 -2.87 3.20 1.54
CA PRO A 329 -1.62 3.53 0.86
C PRO A 329 -1.73 3.39 -0.65
N ASP A 330 -1.19 4.37 -1.41
CA ASP A 330 -1.17 4.36 -2.87
C ASP A 330 -0.04 3.47 -3.41
N LEU A 331 -0.37 2.55 -4.29
CA LEU A 331 0.57 1.64 -4.95
C LEU A 331 1.37 2.27 -6.10
N ARG A 332 1.20 3.58 -6.39
CA ARG A 332 1.96 4.28 -7.46
C ARG A 332 3.46 4.17 -7.24
N VAL A 333 3.91 4.37 -6.02
CA VAL A 333 5.34 4.33 -5.68
C VAL A 333 5.93 2.97 -6.01
N VAL A 334 5.26 1.90 -5.59
CA VAL A 334 5.66 0.51 -5.88
C VAL A 334 5.68 0.24 -7.38
N ARG A 335 4.63 0.66 -8.09
CA ARG A 335 4.53 0.46 -9.53
C ARG A 335 5.61 1.21 -10.31
N ASN A 336 5.88 2.46 -9.94
CA ASN A 336 6.91 3.27 -10.60
C ASN A 336 8.30 2.66 -10.38
N GLN A 337 8.59 2.16 -9.18
CA GLN A 337 9.83 1.45 -8.89
C GLN A 337 9.91 0.12 -9.66
N ALA A 338 8.82 -0.64 -9.75
CA ALA A 338 8.76 -1.88 -10.52
C ALA A 338 9.03 -1.66 -12.01
N VAL A 339 8.47 -0.60 -12.61
CA VAL A 339 8.75 -0.22 -14.00
C VAL A 339 10.23 0.14 -14.19
N LEU A 340 10.82 0.93 -13.28
CA LEU A 340 12.23 1.30 -13.34
C LEU A 340 13.13 0.04 -13.28
N HIS A 341 12.89 -0.86 -12.34
CA HIS A 341 13.67 -2.11 -12.22
C HIS A 341 13.45 -3.03 -13.42
N SER A 342 12.26 -3.06 -14.01
CA SER A 342 11.97 -3.78 -15.25
C SER A 342 12.84 -3.26 -16.41
N MET A 343 12.93 -1.94 -16.57
CA MET A 343 13.78 -1.32 -17.60
C MET A 343 15.25 -1.61 -17.36
N LEU A 344 15.72 -1.48 -16.12
CA LEU A 344 17.12 -1.76 -15.78
C LEU A 344 17.50 -3.21 -16.03
N SER A 345 16.64 -4.17 -15.67
CA SER A 345 16.89 -5.61 -15.92
C SER A 345 16.91 -5.94 -17.40
N ALA A 346 15.99 -5.37 -18.19
CA ALA A 346 15.97 -5.54 -19.65
C ALA A 346 17.24 -4.97 -20.31
N VAL A 347 17.67 -3.77 -19.90
CA VAL A 347 18.89 -3.13 -20.41
C VAL A 347 20.13 -3.94 -20.02
N ALA A 348 20.22 -4.40 -18.77
CA ALA A 348 21.36 -5.20 -18.31
C ALA A 348 21.49 -6.51 -19.09
N VAL A 349 20.39 -7.26 -19.29
CA VAL A 349 20.41 -8.49 -20.08
C VAL A 349 20.69 -8.21 -21.54
N GLY A 350 20.12 -7.14 -22.12
CA GLY A 350 20.42 -6.69 -23.48
C GLY A 350 21.91 -6.38 -23.67
N PHE A 351 22.51 -5.68 -22.71
CA PHE A 351 23.94 -5.37 -22.73
C PHE A 351 24.81 -6.64 -22.68
N VAL A 352 24.48 -7.58 -21.77
CA VAL A 352 25.20 -8.86 -21.66
C VAL A 352 25.09 -9.66 -22.96
N LEU A 353 23.91 -9.71 -23.59
CA LEU A 353 23.71 -10.36 -24.89
C LEU A 353 24.54 -9.71 -25.99
N LEU A 354 24.53 -8.39 -26.09
CA LEU A 354 25.34 -7.65 -27.06
C LEU A 354 26.83 -7.85 -26.83
N LEU A 355 27.29 -7.84 -25.59
CA LEU A 355 28.68 -8.09 -25.24
C LEU A 355 29.10 -9.51 -25.61
N THR A 356 28.28 -10.50 -25.33
CA THR A 356 28.57 -11.91 -25.71
C THR A 356 28.60 -12.09 -27.23
N LEU A 357 27.69 -11.49 -27.97
CA LEU A 357 27.70 -11.48 -29.42
C LEU A 357 28.95 -10.81 -29.98
N PHE A 358 29.30 -9.62 -29.45
CA PHE A 358 30.52 -8.91 -29.86
C PHE A 358 31.79 -9.72 -29.61
N LEU A 359 31.93 -10.29 -28.42
CA LEU A 359 33.09 -11.12 -28.08
C LEU A 359 33.18 -12.37 -28.96
N ASN A 360 32.03 -13.00 -29.27
CA ASN A 360 32.00 -14.18 -30.15
C ASN A 360 32.34 -13.81 -31.57
N GLN A 361 31.84 -12.69 -32.09
CA GLN A 361 32.20 -12.15 -33.41
C GLN A 361 33.68 -11.80 -33.49
N ARG A 362 34.22 -11.13 -32.47
CA ARG A 362 35.65 -10.82 -32.38
C ARG A 362 36.52 -12.07 -32.37
N ARG A 363 36.13 -13.10 -31.62
CA ARG A 363 36.81 -14.39 -31.58
C ARG A 363 36.80 -15.09 -32.97
N ARG A 364 35.69 -15.06 -33.69
CA ARG A 364 35.57 -15.60 -35.06
C ARG A 364 36.48 -14.83 -36.00
N SER A 365 36.43 -13.52 -36.05
CA SER A 365 37.28 -12.69 -36.88
C SER A 365 38.78 -12.89 -36.60
N MET A 366 39.17 -13.05 -35.33
CA MET A 366 40.55 -13.34 -34.96
C MET A 366 41.00 -14.74 -35.48
N ARG A 367 40.15 -15.77 -35.41
CA ARG A 367 40.43 -17.10 -35.95
C ARG A 367 40.60 -17.08 -37.47
N GLU A 368 39.70 -16.41 -38.16
CA GLU A 368 39.78 -16.24 -39.64
C GLU A 368 41.07 -15.53 -40.07
N LYS A 369 41.47 -14.48 -39.36
CA LYS A 369 42.73 -13.76 -39.58
C LYS A 369 43.95 -14.67 -39.33
N LEU A 370 43.91 -15.50 -38.29
CA LEU A 370 45.01 -16.42 -37.97
C LEU A 370 45.16 -17.52 -39.02
N GLU A 371 44.02 -18.09 -39.48
CA GLU A 371 43.98 -19.05 -40.54
C GLU A 371 44.47 -18.49 -41.88
N ALA A 372 44.04 -17.28 -42.23
CA ALA A 372 44.49 -16.56 -43.41
C ALA A 372 46.01 -16.28 -43.37
N LYS A 373 46.54 -15.88 -42.20
CA LYS A 373 47.99 -15.69 -42.03
C LYS A 373 48.80 -16.98 -42.21
N GLN A 374 48.31 -18.07 -41.61
CA GLN A 374 48.93 -19.40 -41.78
C GLN A 374 48.92 -19.90 -43.22
N LEU A 375 47.80 -19.66 -43.94
CA LEU A 375 47.69 -20.00 -45.36
C LEU A 375 48.69 -19.16 -46.20
N LEU A 376 48.82 -17.87 -45.92
CA LEU A 376 49.76 -16.97 -46.59
C LEU A 376 51.20 -17.40 -46.34
N GLU A 377 51.57 -17.73 -45.09
CA GLU A 377 52.91 -18.23 -44.72
C GLU A 377 53.23 -19.56 -45.46
N ARG A 378 52.28 -20.49 -45.56
CA ARG A 378 52.44 -21.74 -46.31
C ARG A 378 52.63 -21.48 -47.82
N ALA A 379 51.82 -20.59 -48.39
CA ALA A 379 51.91 -20.23 -49.81
C ALA A 379 53.26 -19.55 -50.11
N ASN A 380 53.76 -18.67 -49.27
CA ASN A 380 55.07 -18.04 -49.40
C ASN A 380 56.21 -19.06 -49.33
N ALA A 381 56.19 -19.98 -48.36
CA ALA A 381 57.15 -21.04 -48.25
C ALA A 381 57.20 -21.95 -49.49
N GLU A 382 56.01 -22.29 -50.06
CA GLU A 382 55.90 -23.07 -51.28
C GLU A 382 56.49 -22.29 -52.49
N LEU A 383 56.18 -20.96 -52.56
CA LEU A 383 56.72 -20.12 -53.60
C LEU A 383 58.24 -19.98 -53.53
N GLU A 384 58.82 -19.83 -52.36
CA GLU A 384 60.30 -19.83 -52.12
C GLU A 384 60.94 -21.11 -52.54
N HIS A 385 60.28 -22.24 -52.19
CA HIS A 385 60.75 -23.59 -52.67
C HIS A 385 60.70 -23.69 -54.17
N LYS A 386 59.67 -23.22 -54.85
CA LYS A 386 59.53 -23.22 -56.30
C LYS A 386 60.58 -22.32 -56.93
N VAL A 387 60.79 -21.15 -56.43
CA VAL A 387 61.83 -20.22 -56.89
C VAL A 387 63.24 -20.85 -56.72
N ALA A 388 63.55 -21.38 -55.55
CA ALA A 388 64.84 -22.03 -55.28
C ALA A 388 65.11 -23.25 -56.24
N ARG A 389 64.07 -24.05 -56.50
CA ARG A 389 64.21 -25.14 -57.47
C ARG A 389 64.44 -24.64 -58.89
N ARG A 390 63.69 -23.65 -59.36
CA ARG A 390 63.91 -23.07 -60.68
C ARG A 390 65.27 -22.38 -60.78
N THR A 391 65.71 -21.67 -59.80
CA THR A 391 67.07 -21.05 -59.79
C THR A 391 68.17 -22.08 -59.87
N ARG A 392 68.05 -23.17 -59.10
CA ARG A 392 69.00 -24.27 -59.16
C ARG A 392 69.04 -24.91 -60.56
N ALA A 393 67.85 -25.20 -61.13
CA ALA A 393 67.77 -25.82 -62.50
C ALA A 393 68.32 -24.84 -63.55
N LEU A 394 68.10 -23.54 -63.44
CA LEU A 394 68.65 -22.53 -64.34
C LEU A 394 70.16 -22.43 -64.22
N THR A 395 70.71 -22.53 -62.97
CA THR A 395 72.15 -22.47 -62.73
C THR A 395 72.85 -23.75 -63.31
N GLU A 396 72.22 -24.91 -63.11
CA GLU A 396 72.74 -26.16 -63.69
C GLU A 396 72.71 -26.16 -65.23
N THR A 397 71.58 -25.63 -65.79
CA THR A 397 71.46 -25.55 -67.25
C THR A 397 72.48 -24.52 -67.83
N ASN A 398 72.70 -23.39 -67.21
CA ASN A 398 73.72 -22.41 -67.59
C ASN A 398 75.16 -23.01 -67.46
N ALA A 399 75.40 -23.74 -66.38
CA ALA A 399 76.68 -24.40 -66.20
C ALA A 399 76.93 -25.46 -67.26
N ARG A 400 75.89 -26.19 -67.73
CA ARG A 400 75.94 -27.16 -68.80
C ARG A 400 76.20 -26.54 -70.16
N LEU A 401 75.43 -25.45 -70.44
CA LEU A 401 75.62 -24.64 -71.66
C LEU A 401 77.04 -24.09 -71.75
N ARG A 402 77.58 -23.58 -70.67
CA ARG A 402 78.95 -23.07 -70.63
C ARG A 402 79.99 -24.08 -70.86
N ARG A 403 79.82 -25.37 -70.40
CA ARG A 403 80.69 -26.49 -70.69
C ARG A 403 80.59 -26.86 -72.17
N GLU A 404 79.39 -26.95 -72.70
CA GLU A 404 79.15 -27.26 -74.12
C GLU A 404 79.72 -26.22 -75.05
N ILE A 405 79.65 -24.94 -74.73
CA ILE A 405 80.30 -23.85 -75.46
C ILE A 405 81.83 -23.96 -75.37
N ALA A 406 82.39 -24.27 -74.16
CA ALA A 406 83.83 -24.47 -74.01
C ALA A 406 84.36 -25.68 -74.74
N GLU A 407 83.60 -26.79 -74.80
CA GLU A 407 83.98 -28.01 -75.59
C GLU A 407 83.90 -27.71 -77.12
N ARG A 408 82.97 -26.93 -77.59
CA ARG A 408 82.88 -26.53 -79.02
C ARG A 408 84.02 -25.57 -79.37
N GLU A 409 84.39 -24.62 -78.53
CA GLU A 409 85.53 -23.73 -78.77
C GLU A 409 86.89 -24.48 -78.76
N GLN A 410 86.98 -25.60 -77.99
CA GLN A 410 88.16 -26.50 -78.08
C GLN A 410 88.21 -27.36 -79.30
N ALA A 411 87.04 -27.72 -79.87
CA ALA A 411 86.99 -28.54 -81.07
C ALA A 411 87.21 -27.76 -82.35
N GLU A 412 87.07 -26.44 -82.33
CA GLU A 412 87.31 -25.52 -83.46
C GLU A 412 88.76 -24.98 -83.52
N ARG A 413 89.59 -25.34 -82.57
CA ARG A 413 91.07 -25.07 -82.59
C ARG A 413 91.83 -26.30 -82.97
#